data_1f0bcb75a2a3a94823aec426fafcceb1
#
_entry.id   1f0bcb75a2a3a94823aec426fafcceb1
#
_cell.length_a   1.000
_cell.length_b   1.000
_cell.length_c   1.000
_cell.angle_alpha   90.00
_cell.angle_beta   90.00
_cell.angle_gamma   90.00
#
_symmetry.space_group_name_H-M   'P 1'
#
loop_
_entity.id
_entity.type
_entity.pdbx_description
1 polymer ?
#
loop_
_entity_poly.entity_id
_entity_poly.type
_entity_poly.pdbx_seq_one_letter_code
_entity_poly.pdbx_strand_id
1 'polypeptide(L)'
;MDVSVEIPSCALGEDPENMYATLQEAGWLVVTGLATPAELDAVKSELDPYLAAAEVEADDSEAFYPGHTRRVIALMHRSPTLRQLMTHPTVEQLGDRHLLQNCKKWQLNVSAALQIGPGARDQILHREEDLYDYWAPPRPNLILASMWAISQFTAANGGTQIVPGSHRWAADRVAQPHEIVRAEMPPGAVLFWLGGTLHGGGANLTRDEWRYGVILTYTLGWLRTEENQHLSIPFAEALALPEKTRTRLGFHTDYNGQGLGFYDPSVLLPD
;
A
#
# COMPACT_ATOMS: atom_id res chain seq x y z
N MET A 1 24.13 -11.41 20.28
CA MET A 1 22.89 -11.07 21.02
C MET A 1 21.85 -10.82 19.98
N ASP A 2 20.89 -11.72 19.89
CA ASP A 2 19.73 -11.57 19.00
C ASP A 2 18.87 -10.45 19.59
N VAL A 3 19.01 -9.25 19.10
CA VAL A 3 18.12 -8.15 19.47
C VAL A 3 16.87 -8.37 18.63
N SER A 4 15.87 -9.03 19.21
CA SER A 4 14.54 -9.08 18.59
C SER A 4 14.06 -7.64 18.45
N VAL A 5 14.02 -7.13 17.23
CA VAL A 5 13.44 -5.82 16.96
C VAL A 5 11.95 -5.94 17.25
N GLU A 6 11.48 -5.20 18.22
CA GLU A 6 10.04 -5.16 18.55
C GLU A 6 9.28 -4.54 17.37
N ILE A 7 8.20 -5.20 16.95
CA ILE A 7 7.33 -4.70 15.88
C ILE A 7 6.55 -3.50 16.45
N PRO A 8 6.75 -2.27 15.92
CA PRO A 8 5.97 -1.12 16.36
C PRO A 8 4.51 -1.36 15.97
N SER A 9 3.67 -1.58 16.98
CA SER A 9 2.27 -1.95 16.77
C SER A 9 1.35 -1.19 17.72
N CYS A 10 0.16 -0.89 17.23
CA CYS A 10 -0.93 -0.33 18.04
C CYS A 10 -2.27 -0.96 17.62
N ALA A 11 -3.27 -0.79 18.46
CA ALA A 11 -4.63 -1.19 18.14
C ALA A 11 -5.41 -0.05 17.46
N LEU A 12 -6.48 -0.40 16.76
CA LEU A 12 -7.46 0.58 16.28
C LEU A 12 -7.96 1.43 17.46
N GLY A 13 -7.98 2.76 17.28
CA GLY A 13 -8.41 3.72 18.29
C GLY A 13 -7.26 4.36 19.08
N GLU A 14 -6.01 3.99 18.81
CA GLU A 14 -4.84 4.72 19.33
C GLU A 14 -4.83 6.19 18.82
N ASP A 15 -4.22 7.08 19.60
CA ASP A 15 -4.09 8.48 19.22
C ASP A 15 -3.33 8.63 17.89
N PRO A 16 -3.93 9.27 16.88
CA PRO A 16 -3.30 9.50 15.58
C PRO A 16 -1.95 10.20 15.64
N GLU A 17 -1.72 11.07 16.64
CA GLU A 17 -0.42 11.73 16.82
C GLU A 17 0.65 10.72 17.24
N ASN A 18 0.34 9.81 18.16
CA ASN A 18 1.24 8.77 18.61
C ASN A 18 1.53 7.80 17.45
N MET A 19 0.52 7.39 16.69
CA MET A 19 0.69 6.54 15.51
C MET A 19 1.64 7.19 14.50
N TYR A 20 1.43 8.45 14.19
CA TYR A 20 2.28 9.16 13.23
C TYR A 20 3.71 9.38 13.73
N ALA A 21 3.88 9.71 15.01
CA ALA A 21 5.20 9.83 15.64
C ALA A 21 5.98 8.50 15.55
N THR A 22 5.33 7.38 15.86
CA THR A 22 5.93 6.04 15.73
C THR A 22 6.30 5.72 14.28
N LEU A 23 5.40 6.01 13.34
CA LEU A 23 5.65 5.83 11.91
C LEU A 23 6.83 6.66 11.43
N GLN A 24 6.96 7.91 11.87
CA GLN A 24 8.08 8.78 11.51
C GLN A 24 9.41 8.32 12.13
N GLU A 25 9.38 7.81 13.35
CA GLU A 25 10.59 7.34 14.04
C GLU A 25 11.09 6.03 13.46
N ALA A 26 10.23 5.02 13.35
CA ALA A 26 10.59 3.68 12.90
C ALA A 26 10.62 3.55 11.36
N GLY A 27 9.89 4.39 10.63
CA GLY A 27 9.64 4.28 9.20
C GLY A 27 8.49 3.35 8.84
N TRP A 28 7.90 2.67 9.84
CA TRP A 28 6.82 1.71 9.67
C TRP A 28 6.01 1.53 10.95
N LEU A 29 4.79 1.01 10.83
CA LEU A 29 3.86 0.77 11.94
C LEU A 29 2.84 -0.30 11.55
N VAL A 30 2.54 -1.25 12.43
CA VAL A 30 1.41 -2.16 12.29
C VAL A 30 0.24 -1.65 13.11
N VAL A 31 -0.93 -1.50 12.48
CA VAL A 31 -2.19 -1.18 13.18
C VAL A 31 -3.13 -2.36 13.08
N THR A 32 -3.54 -2.92 14.22
CA THR A 32 -4.41 -4.09 14.28
C THR A 32 -5.89 -3.72 14.30
N GLY A 33 -6.73 -4.55 13.67
CA GLY A 33 -8.19 -4.43 13.74
C GLY A 33 -8.79 -3.38 12.78
N LEU A 34 -8.07 -2.94 11.74
CA LEU A 34 -8.59 -1.97 10.77
C LEU A 34 -9.67 -2.56 9.86
N ALA A 35 -9.57 -3.82 9.49
CA ALA A 35 -10.61 -4.51 8.76
C ALA A 35 -11.25 -5.60 9.62
N THR A 36 -12.57 -5.62 9.62
CA THR A 36 -13.36 -6.62 10.30
C THR A 36 -13.35 -7.96 9.54
N PRO A 37 -13.63 -9.11 10.19
CA PRO A 37 -13.75 -10.38 9.48
C PRO A 37 -14.76 -10.34 8.33
N ALA A 38 -15.89 -9.64 8.48
CA ALA A 38 -16.89 -9.51 7.42
C ALA A 38 -16.37 -8.73 6.21
N GLU A 39 -15.58 -7.67 6.43
CA GLU A 39 -14.94 -6.93 5.33
C GLU A 39 -13.87 -7.76 4.64
N LEU A 40 -13.10 -8.56 5.39
CA LEU A 40 -12.12 -9.48 4.80
C LEU A 40 -12.79 -10.54 3.91
N ASP A 41 -13.91 -11.11 4.36
CA ASP A 41 -14.67 -12.08 3.57
C ASP A 41 -15.28 -11.43 2.32
N ALA A 42 -15.75 -10.19 2.43
CA ALA A 42 -16.23 -9.43 1.27
C ALA A 42 -15.11 -9.17 0.26
N VAL A 43 -13.93 -8.70 0.71
CA VAL A 43 -12.75 -8.50 -0.16
C VAL A 43 -12.36 -9.79 -0.88
N LYS A 44 -12.33 -10.93 -0.17
CA LYS A 44 -12.06 -12.23 -0.79
C LYS A 44 -13.11 -12.57 -1.84
N SER A 45 -14.39 -12.47 -1.51
CA SER A 45 -15.48 -12.74 -2.45
C SER A 45 -15.40 -11.88 -3.71
N GLU A 46 -15.00 -10.61 -3.58
CA GLU A 46 -14.89 -9.66 -4.68
C GLU A 46 -13.64 -9.91 -5.56
N LEU A 47 -12.53 -10.38 -4.99
CA LEU A 47 -11.25 -10.50 -5.69
C LEU A 47 -10.81 -11.92 -6.04
N ASP A 48 -11.29 -12.94 -5.34
CA ASP A 48 -10.91 -14.35 -5.60
C ASP A 48 -11.17 -14.81 -7.04
N PRO A 49 -12.27 -14.41 -7.72
CA PRO A 49 -12.46 -14.77 -9.13
C PRO A 49 -11.34 -14.24 -10.04
N TYR A 50 -10.82 -13.04 -9.77
CA TYR A 50 -9.72 -12.46 -10.54
C TYR A 50 -8.38 -13.10 -10.20
N LEU A 51 -8.13 -13.40 -8.93
CA LEU A 51 -6.90 -14.07 -8.48
C LEU A 51 -6.86 -15.51 -8.98
N ALA A 52 -8.00 -16.21 -9.02
CA ALA A 52 -8.08 -17.56 -9.58
C ALA A 52 -7.80 -17.60 -11.09
N ALA A 53 -8.17 -16.52 -11.80
CA ALA A 53 -7.89 -16.38 -13.23
C ALA A 53 -6.49 -15.82 -13.54
N ALA A 54 -5.80 -15.26 -12.55
CA ALA A 54 -4.45 -14.73 -12.73
C ALA A 54 -3.44 -15.85 -12.89
N GLU A 55 -2.52 -15.69 -13.84
CA GLU A 55 -1.39 -16.60 -13.98
C GLU A 55 -0.50 -16.56 -12.75
N VAL A 56 0.07 -17.69 -12.39
CA VAL A 56 1.12 -17.76 -11.38
C VAL A 56 2.42 -17.33 -12.04
N GLU A 57 3.06 -16.32 -11.49
CA GLU A 57 4.35 -15.83 -12.00
C GLU A 57 5.38 -16.98 -12.04
N ALA A 58 6.06 -17.09 -13.15
CA ALA A 58 7.15 -18.06 -13.31
C ALA A 58 8.33 -17.69 -12.41
N ASP A 59 9.10 -18.69 -12.01
CA ASP A 59 10.32 -18.44 -11.24
C ASP A 59 11.40 -17.84 -12.16
N ASP A 60 11.77 -16.60 -11.85
CA ASP A 60 12.84 -15.87 -12.53
C ASP A 60 13.63 -15.08 -11.45
N SER A 61 14.89 -15.45 -11.28
CA SER A 61 15.74 -14.84 -10.25
C SER A 61 16.00 -13.35 -10.47
N GLU A 62 15.91 -12.89 -11.72
CA GLU A 62 16.14 -11.49 -12.10
C GLU A 62 14.87 -10.64 -12.08
N ALA A 63 13.69 -11.29 -12.01
CA ALA A 63 12.43 -10.57 -11.99
C ALA A 63 12.25 -9.79 -10.67
N PHE A 64 11.70 -8.59 -10.77
CA PHE A 64 11.36 -7.78 -9.59
C PHE A 64 10.32 -8.48 -8.70
N TYR A 65 9.31 -9.08 -9.32
CA TYR A 65 8.32 -9.89 -8.59
C TYR A 65 8.79 -11.34 -8.53
N PRO A 66 8.75 -11.95 -7.33
CA PRO A 66 9.08 -13.37 -7.19
C PRO A 66 8.12 -14.25 -7.98
N GLY A 67 8.62 -15.37 -8.50
CA GLY A 67 7.78 -16.48 -8.98
C GLY A 67 6.87 -17.02 -7.86
N HIS A 68 5.98 -17.92 -8.22
CA HIS A 68 4.98 -18.49 -7.30
C HIS A 68 4.04 -17.45 -6.68
N THR A 69 3.81 -16.33 -7.36
CA THR A 69 2.89 -15.28 -6.91
C THR A 69 1.76 -15.08 -7.92
N ARG A 70 0.63 -14.59 -7.43
CA ARG A 70 -0.47 -14.07 -8.26
C ARG A 70 -0.68 -12.61 -7.92
N ARG A 71 -0.98 -11.81 -8.94
CA ARG A 71 -1.21 -10.39 -8.77
C ARG A 71 -2.41 -9.93 -9.56
N VAL A 72 -3.27 -9.12 -8.93
CA VAL A 72 -4.41 -8.44 -9.55
C VAL A 72 -4.30 -6.96 -9.23
N ILE A 73 -4.39 -6.12 -10.23
CA ILE A 73 -4.38 -4.65 -10.14
C ILE A 73 -5.78 -4.08 -10.44
N ALA A 74 -5.93 -2.76 -10.45
CA ALA A 74 -7.20 -2.07 -10.70
C ALA A 74 -8.29 -2.47 -9.69
N LEU A 75 -7.93 -2.51 -8.42
CA LEU A 75 -8.80 -3.05 -7.37
C LEU A 75 -10.01 -2.14 -7.10
N MET A 76 -9.88 -0.85 -7.34
CA MET A 76 -10.92 0.10 -6.98
C MET A 76 -12.19 -0.06 -7.84
N HIS A 77 -12.05 -0.56 -9.07
CA HIS A 77 -13.20 -0.98 -9.87
C HIS A 77 -13.78 -2.34 -9.43
N ARG A 78 -12.93 -3.23 -8.93
CA ARG A 78 -13.26 -4.64 -8.65
C ARG A 78 -13.79 -4.90 -7.26
N SER A 79 -13.44 -4.05 -6.28
CA SER A 79 -13.78 -4.25 -4.87
C SER A 79 -14.41 -2.99 -4.26
N PRO A 80 -15.74 -2.93 -4.16
CA PRO A 80 -16.44 -1.90 -3.40
C PRO A 80 -15.96 -1.80 -1.94
N THR A 81 -15.65 -2.94 -1.32
CA THR A 81 -15.16 -2.99 0.06
C THR A 81 -13.80 -2.32 0.20
N LEU A 82 -12.85 -2.57 -0.72
CA LEU A 82 -11.56 -1.88 -0.70
C LEU A 82 -11.68 -0.38 -0.95
N ARG A 83 -12.65 0.07 -1.75
CA ARG A 83 -12.93 1.50 -1.89
C ARG A 83 -13.33 2.17 -0.58
N GLN A 84 -13.99 1.44 0.32
CA GLN A 84 -14.33 1.93 1.66
C GLN A 84 -13.10 1.90 2.57
N LEU A 85 -12.38 0.78 2.60
CA LEU A 85 -11.17 0.60 3.41
C LEU A 85 -10.06 1.59 3.02
N MET A 86 -9.92 1.93 1.73
CA MET A 86 -8.99 2.95 1.23
C MET A 86 -9.17 4.32 1.91
N THR A 87 -10.39 4.64 2.34
CA THR A 87 -10.73 5.88 3.04
C THR A 87 -11.02 5.66 4.53
N HIS A 88 -10.51 4.58 5.11
CA HIS A 88 -10.65 4.31 6.54
C HIS A 88 -10.11 5.50 7.37
N PRO A 89 -10.74 5.91 8.49
CA PRO A 89 -10.32 7.07 9.27
C PRO A 89 -8.83 7.09 9.63
N THR A 90 -8.26 5.95 9.99
CA THR A 90 -6.81 5.83 10.28
C THR A 90 -5.94 6.12 9.05
N VAL A 91 -6.34 5.61 7.87
CA VAL A 91 -5.66 5.90 6.60
C VAL A 91 -5.70 7.40 6.30
N GLU A 92 -6.88 8.02 6.44
CA GLU A 92 -7.06 9.46 6.24
C GLU A 92 -6.17 10.28 7.18
N GLN A 93 -6.16 9.94 8.46
CA GLN A 93 -5.37 10.65 9.47
C GLN A 93 -3.87 10.56 9.21
N LEU A 94 -3.35 9.36 8.88
CA LEU A 94 -1.92 9.19 8.56
C LEU A 94 -1.58 9.86 7.22
N GLY A 95 -2.43 9.72 6.21
CA GLY A 95 -2.27 10.34 4.90
C GLY A 95 -2.25 11.86 4.98
N ASP A 96 -3.18 12.46 5.72
CA ASP A 96 -3.24 13.90 5.91
C ASP A 96 -1.97 14.43 6.59
N ARG A 97 -1.49 13.77 7.65
CA ARG A 97 -0.27 14.19 8.38
C ARG A 97 0.98 14.05 7.52
N HIS A 98 1.06 13.00 6.71
CA HIS A 98 2.26 12.72 5.95
C HIS A 98 2.33 13.50 4.62
N LEU A 99 1.23 13.55 3.88
CA LEU A 99 1.23 14.03 2.49
C LEU A 99 0.81 15.50 2.35
N LEU A 100 -0.12 16.01 3.20
CA LEU A 100 -0.58 17.39 3.09
C LEU A 100 0.48 18.45 3.43
N GLN A 101 1.65 18.04 3.89
CA GLN A 101 2.80 18.93 4.02
C GLN A 101 3.31 19.41 2.64
N ASN A 102 3.06 18.65 1.58
CA ASN A 102 3.59 18.87 0.24
C ASN A 102 2.52 18.95 -0.86
N CYS A 103 1.24 18.87 -0.50
CA CYS A 103 0.13 19.01 -1.44
C CYS A 103 -1.14 19.51 -0.75
N LYS A 104 -2.13 19.89 -1.52
CA LYS A 104 -3.46 20.29 -1.04
C LYS A 104 -4.41 19.12 -0.88
N LYS A 105 -4.22 18.11 -1.71
CA LYS A 105 -4.96 16.84 -1.72
C LYS A 105 -3.99 15.72 -2.06
N TRP A 106 -4.18 14.58 -1.47
CA TRP A 106 -3.45 13.36 -1.81
C TRP A 106 -4.40 12.33 -2.42
N GLN A 107 -3.86 11.35 -3.11
CA GLN A 107 -4.61 10.38 -3.88
C GLN A 107 -3.99 8.99 -3.82
N LEU A 108 -4.77 7.98 -4.21
CA LEU A 108 -4.28 6.60 -4.39
C LEU A 108 -3.26 6.58 -5.53
N ASN A 109 -2.11 5.97 -5.28
CA ASN A 109 -1.04 5.79 -6.25
C ASN A 109 -1.18 4.47 -7.00
N VAL A 110 -1.22 3.36 -6.25
CA VAL A 110 -1.38 2.01 -6.80
C VAL A 110 -2.24 1.15 -5.89
N SER A 111 -2.91 0.18 -6.48
CA SER A 111 -3.66 -0.86 -5.77
C SER A 111 -3.36 -2.23 -6.37
N ALA A 112 -2.93 -3.19 -5.53
CA ALA A 112 -2.72 -4.56 -5.98
C ALA A 112 -3.07 -5.58 -4.90
N ALA A 113 -3.76 -6.64 -5.30
CA ALA A 113 -3.94 -7.85 -4.51
C ALA A 113 -2.83 -8.83 -4.87
N LEU A 114 -2.19 -9.38 -3.85
CA LEU A 114 -1.01 -10.21 -3.95
C LEU A 114 -1.22 -11.51 -3.19
N GLN A 115 -1.13 -12.64 -3.87
CA GLN A 115 -1.01 -13.94 -3.25
C GLN A 115 0.40 -14.47 -3.43
N ILE A 116 1.11 -14.75 -2.33
CA ILE A 116 2.45 -15.32 -2.32
C ILE A 116 2.33 -16.79 -1.94
N GLY A 117 2.62 -17.66 -2.90
CA GLY A 117 2.50 -19.10 -2.75
C GLY A 117 3.78 -19.78 -2.28
N PRO A 118 3.69 -21.08 -1.90
CA PRO A 118 4.84 -21.87 -1.49
C PRO A 118 5.96 -21.84 -2.53
N GLY A 119 7.20 -21.66 -2.05
CA GLY A 119 8.39 -21.59 -2.89
C GLY A 119 8.71 -20.21 -3.46
N ALA A 120 7.87 -19.20 -3.24
CA ALA A 120 8.21 -17.83 -3.60
C ALA A 120 9.45 -17.36 -2.82
N ARG A 121 10.41 -16.78 -3.54
CA ARG A 121 11.64 -16.22 -2.94
C ARG A 121 11.37 -14.85 -2.28
N ASP A 122 12.32 -14.35 -1.54
CA ASP A 122 12.32 -12.95 -1.10
C ASP A 122 12.31 -12.01 -2.31
N GLN A 123 11.48 -10.98 -2.25
CA GLN A 123 11.54 -9.88 -3.19
C GLN A 123 12.76 -9.02 -2.90
N ILE A 124 13.33 -8.42 -3.93
CA ILE A 124 14.41 -7.44 -3.80
C ILE A 124 13.92 -6.28 -2.93
N LEU A 125 14.71 -5.90 -1.93
CA LEU A 125 14.42 -4.73 -1.11
C LEU A 125 14.48 -3.47 -1.95
N HIS A 126 13.45 -2.65 -1.84
CA HIS A 126 13.28 -1.42 -2.60
C HIS A 126 12.56 -0.36 -1.75
N ARG A 127 12.56 0.87 -2.21
CA ARG A 127 11.73 1.97 -1.69
C ARG A 127 10.71 2.35 -2.73
N GLU A 128 9.48 2.64 -2.32
CA GLU A 128 8.47 3.16 -3.24
C GLU A 128 8.91 4.48 -3.90
N GLU A 129 9.70 5.28 -3.19
CA GLU A 129 10.18 6.57 -3.67
C GLU A 129 11.41 6.51 -4.59
N ASP A 130 12.00 5.32 -4.82
CA ASP A 130 13.12 5.16 -5.75
C ASP A 130 12.73 5.44 -7.20
N LEU A 131 11.43 5.41 -7.53
CA LEU A 131 10.89 5.83 -8.82
C LEU A 131 10.98 7.33 -9.07
N TYR A 132 11.23 8.13 -8.02
CA TYR A 132 11.20 9.59 -8.04
C TYR A 132 12.58 10.17 -7.65
N ASP A 133 13.64 9.71 -8.32
CA ASP A 133 15.03 10.10 -8.05
C ASP A 133 15.44 11.48 -8.60
N TYR A 134 14.44 12.27 -9.08
CA TYR A 134 14.64 13.60 -9.66
C TYR A 134 15.03 14.68 -8.64
N TRP A 135 14.85 14.41 -7.34
CA TRP A 135 15.18 15.37 -6.28
C TRP A 135 16.39 14.91 -5.48
N ALA A 136 17.36 15.83 -5.33
CA ALA A 136 18.39 15.66 -4.32
C ALA A 136 17.76 15.76 -2.91
N PRO A 137 18.29 15.02 -1.91
CA PRO A 137 17.87 15.20 -0.53
C PRO A 137 18.11 16.62 0.00
N PRO A 138 17.21 17.17 0.88
CA PRO A 138 16.03 16.50 1.39
C PRO A 138 14.90 16.43 0.37
N ARG A 139 14.28 15.26 0.24
CA ARG A 139 13.11 15.05 -0.63
C ARG A 139 11.82 15.39 0.14
N PRO A 140 10.76 15.85 -0.56
CA PRO A 140 9.44 15.89 0.05
C PRO A 140 8.95 14.48 0.35
N ASN A 141 8.05 14.31 1.32
CA ASN A 141 7.34 13.06 1.53
C ASN A 141 6.43 12.83 0.32
N LEU A 142 6.67 11.78 -0.45
CA LEU A 142 5.94 11.50 -1.69
C LEU A 142 4.90 10.41 -1.53
N ILE A 143 5.22 9.37 -0.74
CA ILE A 143 4.41 8.17 -0.64
C ILE A 143 4.20 7.75 0.82
N LEU A 144 2.95 7.41 1.13
CA LEU A 144 2.56 6.59 2.26
C LEU A 144 2.05 5.26 1.70
N ALA A 145 2.60 4.15 2.16
CA ALA A 145 2.18 2.83 1.74
C ALA A 145 1.45 2.07 2.84
N SER A 146 0.57 1.15 2.44
CA SER A 146 -0.14 0.26 3.36
C SER A 146 -0.29 -1.14 2.78
N MET A 147 -0.01 -2.18 3.59
CA MET A 147 -0.24 -3.59 3.27
C MET A 147 -1.31 -4.14 4.21
N TRP A 148 -2.45 -4.48 3.66
CA TRP A 148 -3.60 -5.04 4.36
C TRP A 148 -3.47 -6.56 4.43
N ALA A 149 -3.45 -7.13 5.62
CA ALA A 149 -3.41 -8.58 5.83
C ALA A 149 -4.80 -9.18 5.62
N ILE A 150 -5.05 -9.75 4.44
CA ILE A 150 -6.29 -10.47 4.14
C ILE A 150 -6.24 -11.89 4.72
N SER A 151 -5.06 -12.49 4.79
CA SER A 151 -4.77 -13.70 5.56
C SER A 151 -3.77 -13.39 6.67
N GLN A 152 -3.47 -14.36 7.52
CA GLN A 152 -2.37 -14.28 8.49
C GLN A 152 -1.04 -14.04 7.75
N PHE A 153 -0.21 -13.11 8.25
CA PHE A 153 1.18 -12.94 7.83
C PHE A 153 2.09 -13.47 8.92
N THR A 154 3.01 -14.35 8.54
CA THR A 154 4.05 -14.91 9.42
C THR A 154 5.40 -14.79 8.76
N ALA A 155 6.46 -14.97 9.53
CA ALA A 155 7.82 -15.03 8.99
C ALA A 155 7.98 -16.20 7.98
N ALA A 156 7.21 -17.27 8.12
CA ALA A 156 7.32 -18.46 7.28
C ALA A 156 6.53 -18.35 5.97
N ASN A 157 5.38 -17.64 5.94
CA ASN A 157 4.49 -17.63 4.78
C ASN A 157 4.67 -16.39 3.87
N GLY A 158 5.74 -15.64 4.04
CA GLY A 158 6.04 -14.48 3.19
C GLY A 158 5.57 -13.15 3.78
N GLY A 159 5.58 -12.99 5.11
CA GLY A 159 5.39 -11.72 5.77
C GLY A 159 6.32 -10.65 5.20
N THR A 160 5.82 -9.42 5.05
CA THR A 160 6.57 -8.32 4.44
C THR A 160 7.88 -8.08 5.16
N GLN A 161 8.98 -8.01 4.40
CA GLN A 161 10.27 -7.59 4.90
C GLN A 161 10.29 -6.07 5.06
N ILE A 162 10.78 -5.60 6.19
CA ILE A 162 10.97 -4.17 6.50
C ILE A 162 12.38 -3.99 7.07
N VAL A 163 13.01 -2.90 6.70
CA VAL A 163 14.27 -2.46 7.32
C VAL A 163 14.00 -1.22 8.17
N PRO A 164 13.88 -1.36 9.49
CA PRO A 164 13.54 -0.27 10.39
C PRO A 164 14.51 0.91 10.27
N GLY A 165 13.97 2.14 10.23
CA GLY A 165 14.77 3.37 10.15
C GLY A 165 15.44 3.65 8.80
N SER A 166 15.30 2.76 7.80
CA SER A 166 15.97 2.88 6.50
C SER A 166 15.50 4.06 5.65
N HIS A 167 14.33 4.63 5.94
CA HIS A 167 13.85 5.87 5.30
C HIS A 167 14.77 7.08 5.55
N ARG A 168 15.64 6.99 6.57
CA ARG A 168 16.64 8.01 6.91
C ARG A 168 18.05 7.70 6.41
N TRP A 169 18.22 6.57 5.74
CA TRP A 169 19.54 6.14 5.27
C TRP A 169 19.97 6.86 3.99
N ALA A 170 21.26 6.92 3.76
CA ALA A 170 21.80 7.29 2.47
C ALA A 170 21.28 6.31 1.39
N ALA A 171 21.08 6.82 0.17
CA ALA A 171 20.45 6.03 -0.90
C ALA A 171 21.25 4.79 -1.30
N ASP A 172 22.58 4.83 -1.15
CA ASP A 172 23.52 3.76 -1.50
C ASP A 172 23.75 2.73 -0.37
N ARG A 173 23.14 2.95 0.82
CA ARG A 173 23.29 2.01 1.92
C ARG A 173 22.49 0.73 1.68
N VAL A 174 23.19 -0.40 1.71
CA VAL A 174 22.62 -1.74 1.57
C VAL A 174 22.32 -2.33 2.95
N ALA A 175 21.10 -2.85 3.11
CA ALA A 175 20.68 -3.52 4.34
C ALA A 175 21.44 -4.84 4.56
N GLN A 176 21.83 -5.11 5.80
CA GLN A 176 22.41 -6.38 6.18
C GLN A 176 21.29 -7.35 6.62
N PRO A 177 21.48 -8.66 6.50
CA PRO A 177 20.43 -9.64 6.85
C PRO A 177 19.85 -9.49 8.27
N HIS A 178 20.65 -9.09 9.25
CA HIS A 178 20.21 -8.89 10.64
C HIS A 178 19.43 -7.60 10.86
N GLU A 179 19.38 -6.69 9.89
CA GLU A 179 18.60 -5.44 9.93
C GLU A 179 17.19 -5.63 9.35
N ILE A 180 16.91 -6.79 8.74
CA ILE A 180 15.64 -7.08 8.08
C ILE A 180 14.69 -7.74 9.07
N VAL A 181 13.53 -7.14 9.26
CA VAL A 181 12.45 -7.66 10.09
C VAL A 181 11.30 -8.16 9.21
N ARG A 182 10.66 -9.26 9.57
CA ARG A 182 9.44 -9.71 8.92
C ARG A 182 8.23 -9.23 9.71
N ALA A 183 7.37 -8.49 9.05
CA ALA A 183 6.14 -7.99 9.66
C ALA A 183 5.12 -9.13 9.81
N GLU A 184 4.98 -9.66 11.02
CA GLU A 184 3.95 -10.62 11.37
C GLU A 184 2.69 -9.89 11.78
N MET A 185 1.55 -10.28 11.19
CA MET A 185 0.27 -9.57 11.37
C MET A 185 -0.91 -10.53 11.36
N PRO A 186 -1.89 -10.38 12.26
CA PRO A 186 -3.16 -11.10 12.15
C PRO A 186 -3.98 -10.57 10.96
N PRO A 187 -4.95 -11.37 10.44
CA PRO A 187 -5.91 -10.87 9.45
C PRO A 187 -6.62 -9.60 9.94
N GLY A 188 -6.81 -8.65 9.04
CA GLY A 188 -7.41 -7.34 9.34
C GLY A 188 -6.45 -6.30 9.91
N ALA A 189 -5.19 -6.66 10.17
CA ALA A 189 -4.15 -5.69 10.47
C ALA A 189 -3.63 -5.03 9.20
N VAL A 190 -3.05 -3.84 9.36
CA VAL A 190 -2.43 -3.08 8.27
C VAL A 190 -1.03 -2.65 8.68
N LEU A 191 -0.05 -2.96 7.86
CA LEU A 191 1.30 -2.43 7.94
C LEU A 191 1.35 -1.14 7.13
N PHE A 192 1.66 -0.02 7.78
CA PHE A 192 1.97 1.25 7.13
C PHE A 192 3.48 1.45 7.08
N TRP A 193 4.00 2.05 5.99
CA TRP A 193 5.39 2.49 5.92
C TRP A 193 5.54 3.75 5.08
N LEU A 194 6.60 4.50 5.37
CA LEU A 194 6.99 5.68 4.61
C LEU A 194 7.64 5.26 3.29
N GLY A 195 7.38 5.97 2.22
CA GLY A 195 7.85 5.61 0.88
C GLY A 195 9.36 5.44 0.75
N GLY A 196 10.14 6.08 1.63
CA GLY A 196 11.60 5.92 1.72
C GLY A 196 12.07 4.68 2.51
N THR A 197 11.17 3.89 3.10
CA THR A 197 11.54 2.70 3.88
C THR A 197 11.85 1.52 2.97
N LEU A 198 13.02 0.90 3.13
CA LEU A 198 13.37 -0.35 2.44
C LEU A 198 12.45 -1.48 2.89
N HIS A 199 11.81 -2.12 1.91
CA HIS A 199 10.87 -3.21 2.14
C HIS A 199 10.83 -4.18 0.95
N GLY A 200 10.11 -5.29 1.13
CA GLY A 200 9.88 -6.28 0.06
C GLY A 200 8.97 -7.41 0.53
N GLY A 201 8.43 -8.19 -0.39
CA GLY A 201 7.74 -9.42 -0.04
C GLY A 201 8.71 -10.43 0.57
N GLY A 202 8.29 -11.13 1.62
CA GLY A 202 9.09 -12.20 2.21
C GLY A 202 8.95 -13.51 1.44
N ALA A 203 9.95 -14.38 1.52
CA ALA A 203 9.88 -15.74 0.98
C ALA A 203 8.80 -16.55 1.68
N ASN A 204 8.06 -17.34 0.91
CA ASN A 204 7.10 -18.29 1.45
C ASN A 204 7.75 -19.69 1.55
N LEU A 205 8.10 -20.07 2.75
CA LEU A 205 8.77 -21.33 3.09
C LEU A 205 7.78 -22.43 3.50
N THR A 206 6.48 -22.14 3.50
CA THR A 206 5.44 -23.13 3.82
C THR A 206 5.24 -24.11 2.67
N ARG A 207 4.52 -25.19 2.91
CA ARG A 207 4.29 -26.24 1.90
C ARG A 207 3.04 -25.99 1.06
N ASP A 208 2.02 -25.36 1.64
CA ASP A 208 0.66 -25.28 1.11
C ASP A 208 -0.10 -23.99 1.42
N GLU A 209 0.50 -23.06 2.18
CA GLU A 209 -0.14 -21.79 2.53
C GLU A 209 0.11 -20.71 1.47
N TRP A 210 -0.96 -20.06 1.03
CA TRP A 210 -0.89 -18.85 0.20
C TRP A 210 -1.14 -17.61 1.07
N ARG A 211 -0.15 -16.74 1.20
CA ARG A 211 -0.30 -15.48 1.92
C ARG A 211 -1.01 -14.47 1.04
N TYR A 212 -2.14 -13.95 1.49
CA TYR A 212 -2.96 -12.99 0.77
C TYR A 212 -2.88 -11.61 1.41
N GLY A 213 -2.39 -10.63 0.66
CA GLY A 213 -2.33 -9.22 1.06
C GLY A 213 -2.83 -8.31 -0.04
N VAL A 214 -3.24 -7.10 0.36
CA VAL A 214 -3.57 -6.00 -0.54
C VAL A 214 -2.68 -4.83 -0.23
N ILE A 215 -1.92 -4.36 -1.22
CA ILE A 215 -1.15 -3.13 -1.12
C ILE A 215 -1.98 -1.97 -1.68
N LEU A 216 -2.04 -0.88 -0.91
CA LEU A 216 -2.55 0.42 -1.32
C LEU A 216 -1.48 1.46 -0.99
N THR A 217 -0.99 2.17 -1.98
CA THR A 217 -0.07 3.28 -1.76
C THR A 217 -0.74 4.60 -2.12
N TYR A 218 -0.34 5.66 -1.43
CA TYR A 218 -0.94 6.99 -1.55
C TYR A 218 0.15 8.00 -1.85
N THR A 219 -0.16 8.97 -2.72
CA THR A 219 0.79 9.98 -3.18
C THR A 219 0.18 11.37 -3.24
N LEU A 220 1.00 12.36 -3.52
CA LEU A 220 0.60 13.76 -3.66
C LEU A 220 -0.39 13.93 -4.83
N GLY A 221 -1.42 14.74 -4.65
CA GLY A 221 -2.48 14.92 -5.66
C GLY A 221 -2.02 15.54 -6.97
N TRP A 222 -0.84 16.17 -7.00
CA TRP A 222 -0.24 16.72 -8.21
C TRP A 222 0.79 15.77 -8.86
N LEU A 223 1.16 14.68 -8.20
CA LEU A 223 2.10 13.70 -8.73
C LEU A 223 1.34 12.67 -9.59
N ARG A 224 1.91 12.33 -10.73
CA ARG A 224 1.32 11.29 -11.58
C ARG A 224 1.40 9.94 -10.87
N THR A 225 0.26 9.28 -10.76
CA THR A 225 0.13 7.96 -10.14
C THR A 225 0.71 6.85 -11.04
N GLU A 226 1.19 5.79 -10.44
CA GLU A 226 1.61 4.57 -11.15
C GLU A 226 0.41 3.86 -11.78
N GLU A 227 -0.72 3.80 -11.07
CA GLU A 227 -1.98 3.28 -11.60
C GLU A 227 -2.90 4.43 -12.03
N ASN A 228 -3.41 4.37 -13.26
CA ASN A 228 -4.30 5.39 -13.78
C ASN A 228 -5.76 5.07 -13.43
N GLN A 229 -6.24 5.62 -12.31
CA GLN A 229 -7.62 5.39 -11.84
C GLN A 229 -8.69 5.91 -12.80
N HIS A 230 -8.37 6.96 -13.60
CA HIS A 230 -9.30 7.49 -14.59
C HIS A 230 -9.56 6.52 -15.77
N LEU A 231 -8.64 5.58 -16.01
CA LEU A 231 -8.82 4.51 -16.99
C LEU A 231 -9.33 3.21 -16.36
N SER A 232 -9.05 3.00 -15.07
CA SER A 232 -9.42 1.76 -14.36
C SER A 232 -10.89 1.73 -13.96
N ILE A 233 -11.50 2.90 -13.73
CA ILE A 233 -12.89 3.02 -13.26
C ILE A 233 -13.71 3.76 -14.31
N PRO A 234 -14.87 3.22 -14.74
CA PRO A 234 -15.78 3.96 -15.61
C PRO A 234 -16.15 5.32 -15.01
N PHE A 235 -16.05 6.38 -15.82
CA PHE A 235 -16.15 7.76 -15.31
C PHE A 235 -17.48 8.04 -14.60
N ALA A 236 -18.60 7.57 -15.16
CA ALA A 236 -19.91 7.70 -14.53
C ALA A 236 -19.99 6.99 -13.17
N GLU A 237 -19.36 5.80 -13.04
CA GLU A 237 -19.27 5.08 -11.77
C GLU A 237 -18.45 5.91 -10.76
N ALA A 238 -17.31 6.43 -11.18
CA ALA A 238 -16.46 7.25 -10.31
C ALA A 238 -17.20 8.48 -9.78
N LEU A 239 -17.97 9.18 -10.62
CA LEU A 239 -18.75 10.36 -10.20
C LEU A 239 -19.91 10.04 -9.24
N ALA A 240 -20.42 8.83 -9.26
CA ALA A 240 -21.45 8.37 -8.32
C ALA A 240 -20.90 8.03 -6.93
N LEU A 241 -19.57 7.92 -6.77
CA LEU A 241 -18.94 7.62 -5.48
C LEU A 241 -19.01 8.82 -4.53
N PRO A 242 -18.94 8.59 -3.21
CA PRO A 242 -18.80 9.66 -2.23
C PRO A 242 -17.63 10.59 -2.56
N GLU A 243 -17.76 11.88 -2.27
CA GLU A 243 -16.76 12.90 -2.60
C GLU A 243 -15.36 12.54 -2.09
N LYS A 244 -15.26 12.06 -0.84
CA LYS A 244 -14.00 11.62 -0.26
C LYS A 244 -13.33 10.53 -1.11
N THR A 245 -14.08 9.49 -1.47
CA THR A 245 -13.58 8.39 -2.31
C THR A 245 -13.14 8.89 -3.68
N ARG A 246 -13.95 9.75 -4.33
CA ARG A 246 -13.59 10.39 -5.60
C ARG A 246 -12.28 11.16 -5.50
N THR A 247 -12.12 11.94 -4.43
CA THR A 247 -10.90 12.72 -4.18
C THR A 247 -9.70 11.80 -4.09
N ARG A 248 -9.79 10.69 -3.35
CA ARG A 248 -8.69 9.73 -3.22
C ARG A 248 -8.39 8.97 -4.50
N LEU A 249 -9.34 8.88 -5.42
CA LEU A 249 -9.14 8.29 -6.75
C LEU A 249 -8.66 9.30 -7.80
N GLY A 250 -8.37 10.54 -7.41
CA GLY A 250 -7.89 11.58 -8.32
C GLY A 250 -9.00 12.28 -9.13
N PHE A 251 -10.29 11.91 -8.96
CA PHE A 251 -11.42 12.59 -9.60
C PHE A 251 -11.77 13.88 -8.86
N HIS A 252 -10.84 14.82 -8.86
CA HIS A 252 -10.96 16.11 -8.19
C HIS A 252 -10.26 17.20 -8.99
N THR A 253 -10.61 18.44 -8.72
CA THR A 253 -9.79 19.58 -9.07
C THR A 253 -8.89 19.92 -7.90
N ASP A 254 -7.62 20.21 -8.15
CA ASP A 254 -6.76 20.77 -7.12
C ASP A 254 -6.88 22.30 -7.13
N TYR A 255 -6.41 22.92 -6.05
CA TYR A 255 -6.38 24.37 -5.87
C TYR A 255 -5.63 25.10 -7.00
N ASN A 256 -4.63 24.46 -7.57
CA ASN A 256 -3.81 25.00 -8.67
C ASN A 256 -4.27 24.50 -10.05
N GLY A 257 -5.45 23.91 -10.19
CA GLY A 257 -5.97 23.40 -11.45
C GLY A 257 -5.35 22.06 -11.88
N GLN A 258 -4.70 21.37 -10.98
CA GLN A 258 -4.20 20.01 -11.20
C GLN A 258 -5.33 18.99 -10.96
N GLY A 259 -5.13 17.76 -11.40
CA GLY A 259 -6.17 16.73 -11.39
C GLY A 259 -7.04 16.81 -12.64
N LEU A 260 -8.35 16.94 -12.51
CA LEU A 260 -9.28 17.08 -13.65
C LEU A 260 -9.38 18.52 -14.20
N GLY A 261 -8.52 19.45 -13.76
CA GLY A 261 -8.48 20.83 -14.20
C GLY A 261 -9.50 21.71 -13.47
N PHE A 262 -9.92 22.81 -14.12
CA PHE A 262 -10.76 23.84 -13.52
C PHE A 262 -12.26 23.55 -13.61
N TYR A 263 -12.66 22.46 -14.26
CA TYR A 263 -14.05 22.17 -14.57
C TYR A 263 -14.67 21.21 -13.56
N ASP A 264 -15.98 21.29 -13.40
CA ASP A 264 -16.74 20.23 -12.76
C ASP A 264 -16.60 18.95 -13.61
N PRO A 265 -16.14 17.84 -13.01
CA PRO A 265 -15.97 16.58 -13.74
C PRO A 265 -17.23 16.10 -14.46
N SER A 266 -18.43 16.46 -14.00
CA SER A 266 -19.68 16.04 -14.62
C SER A 266 -19.87 16.56 -16.06
N VAL A 267 -19.21 17.66 -16.44
CA VAL A 267 -19.25 18.19 -17.82
C VAL A 267 -18.59 17.26 -18.85
N LEU A 268 -17.84 16.27 -18.40
CA LEU A 268 -17.22 15.27 -19.27
C LEU A 268 -18.09 14.04 -19.49
N LEU A 269 -19.25 13.94 -18.83
CA LEU A 269 -20.22 12.88 -19.11
C LEU A 269 -20.91 13.17 -20.44
N PRO A 270 -21.11 12.13 -21.29
CA PRO A 270 -21.98 12.28 -22.44
C PRO A 270 -23.42 12.58 -21.98
N ASP A 271 -24.14 13.36 -22.77
CA ASP A 271 -25.54 13.65 -22.58
C ASP A 271 -26.42 12.37 -22.59
#